data_aabf12cde840b80c7f594b6bce8731e2
#
_entry.id   aabf12cde840b80c7f594b6bce8731e2
#
_cell.length_a   1.000
_cell.length_b   1.000
_cell.length_c   1.000
_cell.angle_alpha   90.00
_cell.angle_beta   90.00
_cell.angle_gamma   90.00
#
_symmetry.space_group_name_H-M   'P 1'
#
loop_
_entity.id
_entity.type
_entity.pdbx_description
1 polymer ?
#
loop_
_entity_poly.entity_id
_entity_poly.type
_entity_poly.pdbx_seq_one_letter_code
_entity_poly.pdbx_strand_id
1 'polypeptide(L)'
;MRSSHLTECGSPLRVTTVALALGLALSSSLRGQNSDQHEDLLRFRNGDSLHGAFLGLGEGELRWRHSEAVEPITLRTEKIRRLSFHGGRARKNLRSPSFVQLSDGDRIPGTLVSLDPERLEIDTEFAGRVSIPREYVSQIAPAPHGGHVQYIGPFSDSEWNIITPPELPATDNPEENPEENKEEAEEQDPPEAPWVFSGGAYYSNGQLPIAVDTHAGDRSRIRFTLAWRNRLNTAIAFHATMERPDQANEEGEEKENDEKRKQAPNAGSKFKEGFAYTYGHSYVLTIYSNYAQIYRCDFTEDGNADIDRLSNSSANLRLDEAGQAEFEIRCDRPAGTIALFANGRFVSQWTDRQGYVGSGSHLAFASQNSSARLRISDVLVTGWNGMMDSAQSMETEDRDVVLLTNGTDRFSGKLESLQDGQFLIKGTYAEMKVPADEIQEIRLASSNQTEEDEEWASRQRLRLLLKPHGRLTLSPIKANADTLRGRHPALGEINLNLRYAGLMEFSFGSSILDSWDDDY
;
A
#
# COMPACT_ATOMS: atom_id res chain seq x y z
N MET A 1 35.14 -48.94 -59.82
CA MET A 1 34.41 -50.09 -60.36
C MET A 1 32.97 -49.75 -60.32
N ARG A 2 32.43 -49.39 -61.45
CA ARG A 2 31.37 -50.11 -62.22
C ARG A 2 30.10 -50.19 -61.39
N SER A 3 28.94 -49.78 -61.78
CA SER A 3 28.33 -49.57 -63.14
C SER A 3 26.84 -49.56 -62.85
N SER A 4 26.09 -48.53 -63.28
CA SER A 4 25.09 -48.56 -64.35
C SER A 4 23.90 -49.51 -64.11
N HIS A 5 22.63 -49.24 -64.43
CA HIS A 5 21.90 -48.68 -65.52
C HIS A 5 20.41 -48.62 -65.11
N LEU A 6 19.70 -47.53 -65.45
CA LEU A 6 18.68 -47.48 -66.55
C LEU A 6 17.46 -48.43 -66.38
N THR A 7 16.26 -48.07 -66.55
CA THR A 7 15.40 -47.27 -67.43
C THR A 7 13.98 -47.77 -67.07
N GLU A 8 12.92 -47.19 -67.22
CA GLU A 8 12.11 -46.42 -68.09
C GLU A 8 10.64 -46.48 -67.68
N CYS A 9 9.96 -45.40 -67.86
CA CYS A 9 8.75 -45.19 -68.65
C CYS A 9 7.39 -45.72 -68.14
N GLY A 10 6.44 -44.78 -68.01
CA GLY A 10 4.99 -45.10 -68.09
C GLY A 10 4.08 -44.04 -67.49
N SER A 11 3.83 -42.95 -68.21
CA SER A 11 2.55 -42.21 -68.12
C SER A 11 1.51 -42.85 -68.97
N PRO A 12 0.19 -42.59 -68.94
CA PRO A 12 -0.56 -41.47 -68.30
C PRO A 12 -1.92 -41.94 -67.74
N LEU A 13 -2.59 -41.09 -66.94
CA LEU A 13 -4.02 -40.77 -67.22
C LEU A 13 -4.51 -39.64 -66.32
N ARG A 14 -5.01 -38.59 -66.95
CA ARG A 14 -5.70 -37.47 -66.35
C ARG A 14 -7.02 -37.92 -65.74
N VAL A 15 -7.28 -37.59 -64.47
CA VAL A 15 -8.63 -37.41 -63.95
C VAL A 15 -8.69 -36.07 -63.22
N THR A 16 -9.41 -35.15 -63.84
CA THR A 16 -9.75 -33.84 -63.36
C THR A 16 -10.80 -33.99 -62.28
N THR A 17 -10.47 -33.78 -61.03
CA THR A 17 -11.45 -33.62 -59.95
C THR A 17 -11.39 -32.21 -59.48
N VAL A 18 -12.42 -31.44 -59.77
CA VAL A 18 -12.68 -30.11 -59.26
C VAL A 18 -13.03 -30.26 -57.77
N ALA A 19 -12.11 -29.96 -56.87
CA ALA A 19 -12.39 -29.83 -55.44
C ALA A 19 -12.67 -28.37 -55.14
N LEU A 20 -13.92 -28.10 -54.81
CA LEU A 20 -14.41 -26.82 -54.28
C LEU A 20 -13.74 -26.56 -52.95
N ALA A 21 -12.72 -25.71 -52.91
CA ALA A 21 -12.12 -25.27 -51.67
C ALA A 21 -13.04 -24.24 -51.01
N LEU A 22 -13.84 -24.69 -50.03
CA LEU A 22 -14.50 -23.81 -49.07
C LEU A 22 -13.40 -23.20 -48.21
N GLY A 23 -13.06 -21.94 -48.50
CA GLY A 23 -12.20 -21.12 -47.66
C GLY A 23 -12.90 -20.83 -46.34
N LEU A 24 -12.62 -21.62 -45.32
CA LEU A 24 -12.79 -21.21 -43.93
C LEU A 24 -11.74 -20.12 -43.68
N ALA A 25 -12.16 -18.86 -43.81
CA ALA A 25 -11.45 -17.75 -43.25
C ALA A 25 -11.46 -17.91 -41.70
N LEU A 26 -10.42 -18.54 -41.19
CA LEU A 26 -10.02 -18.37 -39.79
C LEU A 26 -9.66 -16.89 -39.63
N SER A 27 -10.66 -16.09 -39.27
CA SER A 27 -10.43 -14.83 -38.61
C SER A 27 -9.75 -15.16 -37.28
N SER A 28 -8.43 -15.30 -37.31
CA SER A 28 -7.60 -15.10 -36.14
C SER A 28 -7.86 -13.68 -35.69
N SER A 29 -8.81 -13.55 -34.76
CA SER A 29 -8.85 -12.40 -33.87
C SER A 29 -7.45 -12.30 -33.29
N LEU A 30 -6.69 -11.38 -33.84
CA LEU A 30 -5.59 -10.76 -33.11
C LEU A 30 -6.21 -10.20 -31.82
N ARG A 31 -6.33 -11.05 -30.81
CA ARG A 31 -6.30 -10.59 -29.44
C ARG A 31 -4.99 -9.82 -29.36
N GLY A 32 -5.10 -8.50 -29.42
CA GLY A 32 -4.01 -7.63 -29.05
C GLY A 32 -3.47 -8.21 -27.75
N GLN A 33 -2.22 -8.64 -27.75
CA GLN A 33 -1.45 -8.72 -26.54
C GLN A 33 -1.52 -7.29 -25.98
N ASN A 34 -2.42 -7.08 -25.01
CA ASN A 34 -2.27 -6.00 -24.08
C ASN A 34 -0.88 -6.24 -23.46
N SER A 35 0.11 -5.61 -24.06
CA SER A 35 1.33 -5.36 -23.35
C SER A 35 0.90 -4.59 -22.10
N ASP A 36 1.19 -5.12 -20.93
CA ASP A 36 1.10 -4.46 -19.62
C ASP A 36 1.99 -3.21 -19.54
N GLN A 37 1.95 -2.35 -20.52
CA GLN A 37 2.51 -1.03 -20.48
C GLN A 37 1.43 -0.13 -19.87
N HIS A 38 1.41 -0.11 -18.53
CA HIS A 38 0.64 0.90 -17.83
C HIS A 38 1.12 2.27 -18.31
N GLU A 39 0.22 2.98 -18.93
CA GLU A 39 0.45 4.34 -19.39
C GLU A 39 0.63 5.27 -18.19
N ASP A 40 1.33 6.37 -18.42
CA ASP A 40 1.35 7.46 -17.46
C ASP A 40 -0.01 8.17 -17.49
N LEU A 41 -0.43 8.72 -16.34
CA LEU A 41 -1.68 9.43 -16.20
C LEU A 41 -1.43 10.86 -15.74
N LEU A 42 -1.84 11.83 -16.55
CA LEU A 42 -1.81 13.22 -16.21
C LEU A 42 -3.18 13.68 -15.69
N ARG A 43 -3.20 14.35 -14.54
CA ARG A 43 -4.40 14.94 -13.95
C ARG A 43 -4.28 16.46 -13.92
N PHE A 44 -5.31 17.13 -14.40
CA PHE A 44 -5.41 18.59 -14.41
C PHE A 44 -6.11 19.11 -13.15
N ARG A 45 -5.97 20.39 -12.86
CA ARG A 45 -6.63 21.05 -11.71
C ARG A 45 -8.15 21.12 -11.83
N ASN A 46 -8.69 21.06 -13.04
CA ASN A 46 -10.12 21.05 -13.32
C ASN A 46 -10.77 19.65 -13.24
N GLY A 47 -9.98 18.61 -12.88
CA GLY A 47 -10.45 17.24 -12.79
C GLY A 47 -10.25 16.40 -14.05
N ASP A 48 -9.97 17.01 -15.22
CA ASP A 48 -9.71 16.28 -16.45
C ASP A 48 -8.46 15.39 -16.32
N SER A 49 -8.42 14.32 -17.10
CA SER A 49 -7.29 13.41 -17.17
C SER A 49 -6.86 13.13 -18.60
N LEU A 50 -5.59 12.79 -18.77
CA LEU A 50 -5.01 12.44 -20.05
C LEU A 50 -4.06 11.27 -19.89
N HIS A 51 -4.36 10.16 -20.55
CA HIS A 51 -3.48 8.99 -20.64
C HIS A 51 -2.38 9.21 -21.68
N GLY A 52 -1.24 8.54 -21.51
CA GLY A 52 -0.15 8.64 -22.47
C GLY A 52 1.23 8.43 -21.86
N ALA A 53 2.23 9.17 -22.32
CA ALA A 53 3.60 9.06 -21.81
C ALA A 53 4.24 10.43 -21.57
N PHE A 54 4.90 10.56 -20.44
CA PHE A 54 5.71 11.71 -20.08
C PHE A 54 6.98 11.77 -20.94
N LEU A 55 7.20 12.87 -21.63
CA LEU A 55 8.39 13.06 -22.47
C LEU A 55 9.41 14.02 -21.84
N GLY A 56 8.95 14.93 -21.00
CA GLY A 56 9.84 15.89 -20.36
C GLY A 56 9.15 17.12 -19.82
N LEU A 57 9.94 17.93 -19.10
CA LEU A 57 9.53 19.15 -18.43
C LEU A 57 10.64 20.19 -18.58
N GLY A 58 10.27 21.46 -18.79
CA GLY A 58 11.19 22.59 -18.80
C GLY A 58 10.47 23.90 -19.04
N GLU A 59 10.98 25.00 -18.49
CA GLU A 59 10.46 26.37 -18.68
C GLU A 59 8.95 26.52 -18.34
N GLY A 60 8.46 25.74 -17.34
CA GLY A 60 7.05 25.76 -16.97
C GLY A 60 6.11 24.97 -17.89
N GLU A 61 6.68 24.21 -18.84
CA GLU A 61 5.96 23.41 -19.81
C GLU A 61 6.28 21.92 -19.65
N LEU A 62 5.25 21.07 -19.82
CA LEU A 62 5.34 19.61 -19.82
C LEU A 62 5.03 19.10 -21.22
N ARG A 63 5.89 18.23 -21.75
CA ARG A 63 5.72 17.56 -23.04
C ARG A 63 5.14 16.17 -22.82
N TRP A 64 4.08 15.89 -23.57
CA TRP A 64 3.26 14.69 -23.43
C TRP A 64 3.04 13.98 -24.75
N ARG A 65 3.12 12.66 -24.79
CA ARG A 65 2.72 11.84 -25.94
C ARG A 65 1.38 11.21 -25.65
N HIS A 66 0.40 11.50 -26.49
CA HIS A 66 -0.91 10.87 -26.47
C HIS A 66 -1.06 9.96 -27.69
N SER A 67 -1.73 8.82 -27.54
CA SER A 67 -1.90 7.83 -28.63
C SER A 67 -2.58 8.42 -29.86
N GLU A 68 -3.58 9.28 -29.66
CA GLU A 68 -4.37 9.89 -30.71
C GLU A 68 -3.75 11.19 -31.29
N ALA A 69 -2.62 11.65 -30.72
CA ALA A 69 -1.98 12.87 -31.20
C ALA A 69 -0.81 12.54 -32.15
N VAL A 70 -0.78 13.20 -33.30
CA VAL A 70 0.29 13.03 -34.31
C VAL A 70 1.62 13.56 -33.78
N GLU A 71 1.60 14.66 -33.04
CA GLU A 71 2.78 15.29 -32.43
C GLU A 71 2.64 15.38 -30.91
N PRO A 72 3.75 15.46 -30.16
CA PRO A 72 3.70 15.67 -28.73
C PRO A 72 2.94 16.94 -28.34
N ILE A 73 2.11 16.83 -27.32
CA ILE A 73 1.32 17.93 -26.78
C ILE A 73 2.19 18.69 -25.76
N THR A 74 2.19 20.01 -25.80
CA THR A 74 2.84 20.87 -24.80
C THR A 74 1.78 21.44 -23.87
N LEU A 75 1.95 21.24 -22.57
CA LEU A 75 1.00 21.59 -21.53
C LEU A 75 1.66 22.51 -20.49
N ARG A 76 0.95 23.54 -20.03
CA ARG A 76 1.45 24.41 -18.95
C ARG A 76 1.35 23.72 -17.61
N THR A 77 2.45 23.63 -16.87
CA THR A 77 2.53 22.95 -15.58
C THR A 77 1.61 23.55 -14.50
N GLU A 78 1.31 24.84 -14.58
CA GLU A 78 0.40 25.51 -13.65
C GLU A 78 -1.05 24.96 -13.68
N LYS A 79 -1.44 24.33 -14.79
CA LYS A 79 -2.75 23.69 -14.97
C LYS A 79 -2.76 22.23 -14.56
N ILE A 80 -1.58 21.66 -14.34
CA ILE A 80 -1.42 20.27 -13.95
C ILE A 80 -1.49 20.17 -12.43
N ARG A 81 -2.18 19.16 -11.95
CA ARG A 81 -2.25 18.79 -10.54
C ARG A 81 -1.17 17.78 -10.21
N ARG A 82 -1.13 16.68 -10.97
CA ARG A 82 -0.17 15.60 -10.78
C ARG A 82 0.04 14.76 -12.02
N LEU A 83 1.12 14.03 -12.03
CA LEU A 83 1.48 13.01 -12.99
C LEU A 83 1.75 11.71 -12.25
N SER A 84 0.97 10.66 -12.55
CA SER A 84 1.19 9.30 -12.05
C SER A 84 1.98 8.52 -13.11
N PHE A 85 3.18 8.07 -12.76
CA PHE A 85 3.99 7.23 -13.64
C PHE A 85 3.48 5.80 -13.60
N HIS A 86 3.24 5.17 -14.75
CA HIS A 86 2.83 3.77 -14.87
C HIS A 86 1.69 3.38 -13.91
N GLY A 87 0.64 4.20 -13.83
CA GLY A 87 -0.46 3.97 -12.88
C GLY A 87 -0.08 4.15 -11.42
N GLY A 88 0.95 4.97 -11.14
CA GLY A 88 1.46 5.21 -9.77
C GLY A 88 2.53 4.23 -9.31
N ARG A 89 3.01 3.36 -10.20
CA ARG A 89 4.10 2.42 -9.94
C ARG A 89 5.44 3.05 -10.28
N ALA A 90 6.42 2.85 -9.43
CA ALA A 90 7.80 3.12 -9.82
C ALA A 90 8.33 1.97 -10.68
N ARG A 91 9.12 2.28 -11.71
CA ARG A 91 9.82 1.25 -12.51
C ARG A 91 10.89 0.51 -11.70
N LYS A 92 11.34 1.10 -10.59
CA LYS A 92 12.25 0.53 -9.60
C LYS A 92 11.86 0.97 -8.21
N ASN A 93 11.88 0.07 -7.25
CA ASN A 93 11.68 0.40 -5.85
C ASN A 93 13.03 0.59 -5.16
N LEU A 94 13.08 1.56 -4.23
CA LEU A 94 14.22 1.77 -3.37
C LEU A 94 14.35 0.60 -2.39
N ARG A 95 15.55 0.14 -2.14
CA ARG A 95 15.82 -1.04 -1.31
C ARG A 95 16.22 -0.67 0.11
N SER A 96 16.89 0.49 0.28
CA SER A 96 17.33 0.92 1.60
C SER A 96 16.15 1.29 2.48
N PRO A 97 15.98 0.67 3.65
CA PRO A 97 14.95 1.06 4.61
C PRO A 97 15.32 2.36 5.34
N SER A 98 16.61 2.67 5.44
CA SER A 98 17.09 3.86 6.13
C SER A 98 16.79 5.14 5.35
N PHE A 99 16.57 6.22 6.09
CA PHE A 99 16.31 7.52 5.49
C PHE A 99 16.78 8.67 6.39
N VAL A 100 16.90 9.83 5.79
CA VAL A 100 17.04 11.13 6.47
C VAL A 100 15.80 11.96 6.19
N GLN A 101 15.20 12.55 7.22
CA GLN A 101 14.10 13.49 7.06
C GLN A 101 14.61 14.90 7.30
N LEU A 102 14.22 15.80 6.42
CA LEU A 102 14.56 17.23 6.51
C LEU A 102 13.50 17.99 7.31
N SER A 103 13.83 19.21 7.71
CA SER A 103 12.94 20.09 8.50
C SER A 103 11.67 20.49 7.73
N ASP A 104 11.72 20.58 6.39
CA ASP A 104 10.56 20.81 5.53
C ASP A 104 9.67 19.56 5.34
N GLY A 105 10.08 18.45 5.95
CA GLY A 105 9.39 17.17 5.91
C GLY A 105 9.76 16.30 4.70
N ASP A 106 10.67 16.71 3.84
CA ASP A 106 11.18 15.84 2.79
C ASP A 106 11.95 14.66 3.37
N ARG A 107 11.90 13.52 2.68
CA ARG A 107 12.48 12.25 3.15
C ARG A 107 13.36 11.66 2.07
N ILE A 108 14.63 11.51 2.40
CA ILE A 108 15.70 11.04 1.53
C ILE A 108 16.10 9.63 1.93
N PRO A 109 15.59 8.58 1.26
CA PRO A 109 16.01 7.21 1.52
C PRO A 109 17.40 6.94 0.95
N GLY A 110 18.19 6.17 1.68
CA GLY A 110 19.54 5.79 1.26
C GLY A 110 20.34 5.17 2.38
N THR A 111 21.57 4.78 2.08
CA THR A 111 22.52 4.23 3.05
C THR A 111 23.32 5.38 3.66
N LEU A 112 23.27 5.51 4.96
CA LEU A 112 24.07 6.51 5.69
C LEU A 112 25.56 6.22 5.54
N VAL A 113 26.34 7.22 5.21
CA VAL A 113 27.79 7.09 4.96
C VAL A 113 28.59 7.72 6.10
N SER A 114 28.36 9.00 6.36
CA SER A 114 29.05 9.74 7.39
C SER A 114 28.21 10.90 7.92
N LEU A 115 28.52 11.32 9.11
CA LEU A 115 28.00 12.53 9.72
C LEU A 115 29.15 13.23 10.46
N ASP A 116 29.23 14.52 10.26
CA ASP A 116 30.08 15.42 11.04
C ASP A 116 29.26 16.60 11.59
N PRO A 117 29.86 17.59 12.29
CA PRO A 117 29.12 18.72 12.81
C PRO A 117 28.45 19.60 11.76
N GLU A 118 28.89 19.58 10.52
CA GLU A 118 28.43 20.45 9.45
C GLU A 118 27.50 19.73 8.47
N ARG A 119 27.77 18.45 8.17
CA ARG A 119 27.14 17.74 7.06
C ARG A 119 26.86 16.27 7.37
N LEU A 120 25.84 15.76 6.70
CA LEU A 120 25.51 14.34 6.63
C LEU A 120 25.66 13.87 5.17
N GLU A 121 26.32 12.73 4.95
CA GLU A 121 26.42 12.10 3.66
C GLU A 121 25.57 10.82 3.61
N ILE A 122 24.80 10.67 2.52
CA ILE A 122 23.93 9.54 2.27
C ILE A 122 24.07 9.07 0.82
N ASP A 123 24.27 7.78 0.61
CA ASP A 123 24.26 7.15 -0.71
C ASP A 123 22.83 6.78 -1.08
N THR A 124 22.30 7.38 -2.14
CA THR A 124 20.95 7.16 -2.64
C THR A 124 20.96 6.43 -3.98
N GLU A 125 19.99 5.54 -4.19
CA GLU A 125 19.83 4.83 -5.46
C GLU A 125 19.33 5.73 -6.59
N PHE A 126 18.62 6.82 -6.23
CA PHE A 126 17.95 7.71 -7.19
C PHE A 126 18.75 8.96 -7.56
N ALA A 127 19.74 9.34 -6.76
CA ALA A 127 20.54 10.55 -6.98
C ALA A 127 22.07 10.35 -6.76
N GLY A 128 22.49 9.13 -6.40
CA GLY A 128 23.88 8.86 -5.99
C GLY A 128 24.18 9.41 -4.59
N ARG A 129 25.43 9.80 -4.35
CA ARG A 129 25.83 10.39 -3.07
C ARG A 129 25.31 11.81 -2.94
N VAL A 130 24.63 12.07 -1.83
CA VAL A 130 24.03 13.36 -1.48
C VAL A 130 24.64 13.85 -0.17
N SER A 131 25.04 15.11 -0.14
CA SER A 131 25.56 15.79 1.03
C SER A 131 24.54 16.80 1.54
N ILE A 132 24.11 16.65 2.78
CA ILE A 132 23.01 17.42 3.39
C ILE A 132 23.61 18.27 4.52
N PRO A 133 23.48 19.60 4.52
CA PRO A 133 23.87 20.40 5.66
C PRO A 133 23.04 20.00 6.89
N ARG A 134 23.71 19.84 8.02
CA ARG A 134 23.11 19.30 9.24
C ARG A 134 21.91 20.11 9.74
N GLU A 135 21.95 21.42 9.56
CA GLU A 135 20.89 22.35 9.95
C GLU A 135 19.53 22.09 9.29
N TYR A 136 19.51 21.37 8.14
CA TYR A 136 18.27 20.97 7.47
C TYR A 136 17.78 19.58 7.91
N VAL A 137 18.53 18.86 8.73
CA VAL A 137 18.16 17.50 9.15
C VAL A 137 17.33 17.56 10.42
N SER A 138 16.12 17.02 10.40
CA SER A 138 15.25 16.88 11.58
C SER A 138 15.32 15.47 12.18
N GLN A 139 15.51 14.44 11.35
CA GLN A 139 15.53 13.05 11.79
C GLN A 139 16.49 12.23 10.96
N ILE A 140 17.20 11.33 11.60
CA ILE A 140 18.01 10.28 10.97
C ILE A 140 17.41 8.95 11.41
N ALA A 141 17.06 8.10 10.48
CA ALA A 141 16.46 6.79 10.76
C ALA A 141 17.28 5.67 10.11
N PRO A 142 18.29 5.14 10.79
CA PRO A 142 19.14 4.07 10.27
C PRO A 142 18.38 2.75 10.14
N ALA A 143 17.56 2.39 11.13
CA ALA A 143 16.73 1.20 11.14
C ALA A 143 15.28 1.54 11.54
N PRO A 144 14.54 2.32 10.72
CA PRO A 144 13.29 3.00 11.09
C PRO A 144 12.17 2.05 11.50
N HIS A 145 12.31 0.77 11.19
CA HIS A 145 11.25 -0.20 11.43
C HIS A 145 11.49 -1.08 12.68
N GLY A 146 12.61 -0.91 13.37
CA GLY A 146 12.91 -1.61 14.64
C GLY A 146 12.91 -3.14 14.55
N GLY A 147 12.94 -3.72 13.33
CA GLY A 147 12.86 -5.14 13.07
C GLY A 147 12.92 -5.46 11.58
N HIS A 148 12.79 -6.75 11.22
CA HIS A 148 12.73 -7.14 9.83
C HIS A 148 11.44 -6.66 9.18
N VAL A 149 11.55 -5.99 8.04
CA VAL A 149 10.41 -5.68 7.17
C VAL A 149 9.94 -6.98 6.53
N GLN A 150 8.68 -7.33 6.79
CA GLN A 150 8.03 -8.54 6.26
C GLN A 150 7.24 -8.19 4.99
N TYR A 151 6.56 -7.05 5.01
CA TYR A 151 5.83 -6.55 3.85
C TYR A 151 5.88 -5.02 3.81
N ILE A 152 5.95 -4.47 2.61
CA ILE A 152 5.78 -3.05 2.32
C ILE A 152 5.07 -2.90 0.98
N GLY A 153 4.03 -2.04 0.92
CA GLY A 153 3.25 -1.84 -0.31
C GLY A 153 1.96 -1.07 -0.06
N PRO A 154 1.00 -1.10 -0.98
CA PRO A 154 1.06 -1.79 -2.28
C PRO A 154 1.90 -1.04 -3.32
N PHE A 155 2.52 -1.78 -4.25
CA PHE A 155 3.29 -1.22 -5.35
C PHE A 155 2.66 -1.47 -6.72
N SER A 156 1.77 -2.46 -6.81
CA SER A 156 1.10 -2.82 -8.06
C SER A 156 -0.30 -3.38 -7.81
N ASP A 157 -1.11 -3.39 -8.86
CA ASP A 157 -2.46 -3.96 -8.87
C ASP A 157 -2.49 -5.49 -8.78
N SER A 158 -1.37 -6.14 -9.07
CA SER A 158 -1.24 -7.59 -9.05
C SER A 158 -0.74 -8.17 -7.72
N GLU A 159 -0.41 -7.31 -6.73
CA GLU A 159 0.10 -7.79 -5.45
C GLU A 159 -0.98 -8.36 -4.54
N TRP A 160 -2.19 -7.80 -4.63
CA TRP A 160 -3.29 -8.13 -3.75
C TRP A 160 -4.38 -8.87 -4.50
N ASN A 161 -5.03 -9.80 -3.82
CA ASN A 161 -6.08 -10.63 -4.38
C ASN A 161 -7.45 -10.20 -3.86
N ILE A 162 -8.42 -10.07 -4.76
CA ILE A 162 -9.81 -9.87 -4.40
C ILE A 162 -10.36 -11.20 -3.91
N ILE A 163 -10.98 -11.20 -2.75
CA ILE A 163 -11.55 -12.39 -2.12
C ILE A 163 -13.05 -12.42 -2.40
N THR A 164 -13.51 -13.51 -2.99
CA THR A 164 -14.95 -13.77 -3.11
C THR A 164 -15.39 -14.53 -1.86
N PRO A 165 -16.20 -13.92 -0.98
CA PRO A 165 -16.78 -14.64 0.15
C PRO A 165 -17.61 -15.83 -0.33
N PRO A 166 -17.69 -16.93 0.42
CA PRO A 166 -18.58 -18.03 0.06
C PRO A 166 -20.04 -17.58 0.11
N GLU A 167 -20.84 -18.14 -0.73
CA GLU A 167 -22.28 -18.06 -0.57
C GLU A 167 -22.64 -18.75 0.75
N LEU A 168 -23.14 -17.98 1.70
CA LEU A 168 -23.69 -18.57 2.93
C LEU A 168 -24.95 -19.34 2.51
N PRO A 169 -25.20 -20.55 3.09
CA PRO A 169 -26.40 -21.31 2.77
C PRO A 169 -27.63 -20.43 2.88
N ALA A 170 -28.38 -20.36 1.78
CA ALA A 170 -29.63 -19.62 1.76
C ALA A 170 -30.54 -20.16 2.88
N THR A 171 -30.96 -19.28 3.77
CA THR A 171 -32.03 -19.66 4.68
C THR A 171 -33.29 -19.75 3.85
N ASP A 172 -33.94 -20.91 3.90
CA ASP A 172 -35.28 -21.11 3.38
C ASP A 172 -36.23 -20.05 3.98
N ASN A 173 -36.34 -18.95 3.28
CA ASN A 173 -37.43 -17.99 3.51
C ASN A 173 -38.42 -18.24 2.38
N PRO A 174 -39.58 -18.86 2.66
CA PRO A 174 -40.51 -19.32 1.63
C PRO A 174 -41.31 -18.20 0.95
N GLU A 175 -40.98 -16.93 1.16
CA GLU A 175 -41.73 -15.78 0.66
C GLU A 175 -41.06 -15.00 -0.50
N GLU A 176 -39.87 -15.36 -0.96
CA GLU A 176 -39.32 -14.76 -2.19
C GLU A 176 -39.58 -15.66 -3.40
N ASN A 177 -40.61 -15.29 -4.15
CA ASN A 177 -40.98 -15.93 -5.40
C ASN A 177 -39.93 -15.61 -6.50
N PRO A 178 -39.21 -16.59 -7.06
CA PRO A 178 -38.09 -16.30 -8.01
C PRO A 178 -38.55 -15.93 -9.43
N GLU A 179 -39.83 -15.76 -9.67
CA GLU A 179 -40.37 -15.60 -11.04
C GLU A 179 -40.66 -14.16 -11.49
N GLU A 180 -40.46 -13.13 -10.66
CA GLU A 180 -40.85 -11.76 -11.06
C GLU A 180 -39.73 -10.82 -11.50
N ASN A 181 -38.45 -11.25 -11.60
CA ASN A 181 -37.35 -10.39 -12.05
C ASN A 181 -36.66 -10.90 -13.33
N LYS A 182 -37.44 -11.20 -14.35
CA LYS A 182 -36.95 -11.27 -15.75
C LYS A 182 -37.46 -10.06 -16.52
N GLU A 183 -37.11 -8.88 -16.09
CA GLU A 183 -37.21 -7.67 -16.92
C GLU A 183 -35.82 -7.33 -17.48
N GLU A 184 -35.78 -7.42 -18.84
CA GLU A 184 -34.89 -6.74 -19.78
C GLU A 184 -33.45 -6.50 -19.30
N ALA A 185 -32.54 -7.35 -19.77
CA ALA A 185 -31.11 -7.06 -19.77
C ALA A 185 -30.87 -5.88 -20.72
N GLU A 186 -31.02 -4.65 -20.23
CA GLU A 186 -30.33 -3.52 -20.79
C GLU A 186 -28.82 -3.84 -20.78
N GLU A 187 -28.10 -3.48 -21.84
CA GLU A 187 -26.66 -3.55 -21.92
C GLU A 187 -26.06 -2.75 -20.74
N GLN A 188 -25.87 -3.44 -19.62
CA GLN A 188 -25.20 -2.85 -18.46
C GLN A 188 -23.73 -2.77 -18.81
N ASP A 189 -23.16 -1.60 -18.64
CA ASP A 189 -21.71 -1.42 -18.66
C ASP A 189 -21.03 -2.51 -17.81
N PRO A 190 -19.88 -3.05 -18.23
CA PRO A 190 -19.20 -4.09 -17.47
C PRO A 190 -19.03 -3.62 -16.02
N PRO A 191 -19.34 -4.50 -15.03
CA PRO A 191 -19.28 -4.11 -13.62
C PRO A 191 -17.91 -3.53 -13.29
N GLU A 192 -17.89 -2.35 -12.67
CA GLU A 192 -16.65 -1.71 -12.24
C GLU A 192 -15.86 -2.65 -11.34
N ALA A 193 -14.53 -2.67 -11.51
CA ALA A 193 -13.66 -3.48 -10.67
C ALA A 193 -13.87 -3.11 -9.19
N PRO A 194 -14.07 -4.07 -8.27
CA PRO A 194 -14.36 -3.78 -6.87
C PRO A 194 -13.23 -3.06 -6.14
N TRP A 195 -12.01 -3.14 -6.67
CA TRP A 195 -10.85 -2.39 -6.22
C TRP A 195 -10.04 -1.89 -7.43
N VAL A 196 -9.62 -0.64 -7.36
CA VAL A 196 -8.78 0.00 -8.37
C VAL A 196 -7.46 0.41 -7.72
N PHE A 197 -6.33 0.06 -8.37
CA PHE A 197 -5.01 0.50 -7.96
C PHE A 197 -4.62 1.79 -8.69
N SER A 198 -4.31 2.84 -7.94
CA SER A 198 -3.81 4.09 -8.49
C SER A 198 -2.92 4.82 -7.50
N GLY A 199 -1.83 5.45 -7.97
CA GLY A 199 -0.96 6.28 -7.16
C GLY A 199 -0.31 5.57 -5.96
N GLY A 200 -0.15 4.22 -6.01
CA GLY A 200 0.40 3.43 -4.91
C GLY A 200 -0.62 3.16 -3.79
N ALA A 201 -1.89 3.15 -4.12
CA ALA A 201 -2.98 2.85 -3.20
C ALA A 201 -4.07 2.04 -3.90
N TYR A 202 -4.83 1.27 -3.12
CA TYR A 202 -6.07 0.66 -3.56
C TYR A 202 -7.27 1.50 -3.14
N TYR A 203 -8.24 1.64 -4.04
CA TYR A 203 -9.50 2.35 -3.84
C TYR A 203 -10.65 1.37 -3.98
N SER A 204 -11.58 1.35 -3.01
CA SER A 204 -12.74 0.47 -3.05
C SER A 204 -13.88 1.04 -3.88
N ASN A 205 -14.45 0.23 -4.76
CA ASN A 205 -15.71 0.48 -5.48
C ASN A 205 -16.84 -0.43 -4.99
N GLY A 206 -16.59 -1.27 -4.00
CA GLY A 206 -17.54 -2.24 -3.51
C GLY A 206 -17.18 -2.77 -2.11
N GLN A 207 -17.84 -3.86 -1.73
CA GLN A 207 -17.68 -4.48 -0.42
C GLN A 207 -16.80 -5.74 -0.45
N LEU A 208 -16.40 -6.24 -1.64
CA LEU A 208 -15.55 -7.41 -1.72
C LEU A 208 -14.21 -7.15 -1.02
N PRO A 209 -13.74 -8.08 -0.19
CA PRO A 209 -12.45 -7.94 0.46
C PRO A 209 -11.29 -8.02 -0.52
N ILE A 210 -10.20 -7.31 -0.18
CA ILE A 210 -8.91 -7.46 -0.84
C ILE A 210 -7.87 -7.89 0.19
N ALA A 211 -6.97 -8.80 -0.17
CA ALA A 211 -6.03 -9.40 0.76
C ALA A 211 -4.63 -9.58 0.15
N VAL A 212 -3.63 -9.59 1.04
CA VAL A 212 -2.23 -9.86 0.72
C VAL A 212 -1.60 -10.75 1.78
N ASP A 213 -0.72 -11.67 1.37
CA ASP A 213 0.15 -12.39 2.30
C ASP A 213 1.32 -11.48 2.70
N THR A 214 1.35 -11.10 3.98
CA THR A 214 2.38 -10.20 4.52
C THR A 214 3.55 -10.93 5.16
N HIS A 215 3.48 -12.26 5.27
CA HIS A 215 4.43 -13.08 6.01
C HIS A 215 4.63 -12.64 7.48
N ALA A 216 3.56 -12.09 8.08
CA ALA A 216 3.57 -11.60 9.46
C ALA A 216 3.95 -12.73 10.43
N GLY A 217 4.95 -12.48 11.29
CA GLY A 217 5.40 -13.43 12.31
C GLY A 217 4.60 -13.33 13.61
N ASP A 218 5.01 -14.11 14.61
CA ASP A 218 4.35 -14.20 15.93
C ASP A 218 4.25 -12.87 16.66
N ARG A 219 5.25 -12.02 16.51
CA ARG A 219 5.23 -10.65 16.99
C ARG A 219 5.36 -9.71 15.81
N SER A 220 4.29 -9.00 15.53
CA SER A 220 4.22 -8.16 14.35
C SER A 220 3.64 -6.78 14.65
N ARG A 221 4.10 -5.80 13.89
CA ARG A 221 3.55 -4.47 13.82
C ARG A 221 3.03 -4.26 12.40
N ILE A 222 1.74 -4.05 12.28
CA ILE A 222 1.03 -3.84 11.01
C ILE A 222 0.62 -2.38 10.97
N ARG A 223 1.20 -1.59 10.07
CA ARG A 223 0.89 -0.17 9.90
C ARG A 223 0.34 0.07 8.51
N PHE A 224 -0.66 0.92 8.40
CA PHE A 224 -1.28 1.30 7.13
C PHE A 224 -1.97 2.65 7.26
N THR A 225 -2.15 3.32 6.12
CA THR A 225 -2.93 4.55 6.01
C THR A 225 -4.27 4.26 5.36
N LEU A 226 -5.35 4.62 6.03
CA LEU A 226 -6.68 4.67 5.46
C LEU A 226 -7.09 6.11 5.18
N ALA A 227 -7.69 6.34 4.02
CA ALA A 227 -8.49 7.52 3.77
C ALA A 227 -9.91 7.10 3.40
N TRP A 228 -10.89 7.92 3.72
CA TRP A 228 -12.29 7.58 3.49
C TRP A 228 -13.12 8.83 3.17
N ARG A 229 -14.18 8.61 2.40
CA ARG A 229 -15.28 9.54 2.21
C ARG A 229 -16.50 9.03 2.97
N ASN A 230 -17.36 9.95 3.38
CA ASN A 230 -18.49 9.65 4.21
C ASN A 230 -18.07 9.05 5.56
N ARG A 231 -18.82 8.11 6.10
CA ARG A 231 -18.46 7.48 7.38
C ARG A 231 -17.49 6.32 7.15
N LEU A 232 -16.40 6.30 7.91
CA LEU A 232 -15.55 5.14 7.95
C LEU A 232 -16.33 3.95 8.52
N ASN A 233 -16.37 2.87 7.77
CA ASN A 233 -16.90 1.58 8.18
C ASN A 233 -16.14 0.49 7.42
N THR A 234 -15.11 -0.05 8.04
CA THR A 234 -14.21 -1.03 7.42
C THR A 234 -13.96 -2.20 8.35
N ALA A 235 -13.75 -3.37 7.77
CA ALA A 235 -13.23 -4.55 8.44
C ALA A 235 -11.80 -4.82 7.97
N ILE A 236 -10.92 -5.11 8.90
CA ILE A 236 -9.52 -5.41 8.67
C ILE A 236 -9.23 -6.75 9.32
N ALA A 237 -9.02 -7.77 8.51
CA ALA A 237 -8.60 -9.08 8.99
C ALA A 237 -7.07 -9.16 8.98
N PHE A 238 -6.50 -9.71 10.03
CA PHE A 238 -5.06 -9.91 10.16
C PHE A 238 -4.74 -11.23 10.82
N HIS A 239 -3.52 -11.72 10.61
CA HIS A 239 -3.10 -13.07 10.93
C HIS A 239 -4.10 -14.12 10.41
N ALA A 240 -4.70 -13.84 9.25
CA ALA A 240 -5.72 -14.67 8.65
C ALA A 240 -5.09 -15.85 7.90
N THR A 241 -5.67 -17.04 8.06
CA THR A 241 -5.21 -18.24 7.34
C THR A 241 -5.75 -18.30 5.93
N MET A 242 -6.90 -17.69 5.68
CA MET A 242 -7.68 -17.79 4.44
C MET A 242 -8.13 -19.23 4.15
N GLU A 243 -8.02 -20.11 5.13
CA GLU A 243 -8.40 -21.53 5.03
C GLU A 243 -9.77 -21.74 5.65
N ARG A 244 -10.52 -22.67 5.08
CA ARG A 244 -11.82 -23.10 5.57
C ARG A 244 -11.73 -24.56 5.93
N PRO A 245 -12.42 -25.03 6.99
CA PRO A 245 -12.58 -26.45 7.20
C PRO A 245 -13.28 -27.04 5.97
N ASP A 246 -12.80 -28.21 5.51
CA ASP A 246 -13.54 -28.98 4.53
C ASP A 246 -14.94 -29.25 5.11
N GLN A 247 -15.97 -28.76 4.43
CA GLN A 247 -17.33 -29.19 4.77
C GLN A 247 -17.38 -30.68 4.46
N ALA A 248 -17.35 -31.48 5.52
CA ALA A 248 -17.56 -32.92 5.38
C ALA A 248 -18.86 -33.11 4.60
N ASN A 249 -18.78 -33.84 3.48
CA ASN A 249 -19.92 -34.15 2.62
C ASN A 249 -21.06 -34.74 3.48
N GLU A 250 -21.98 -33.90 3.92
CA GLU A 250 -23.22 -34.31 4.57
C GLU A 250 -24.23 -34.83 3.52
N GLU A 251 -23.85 -35.85 2.77
CA GLU A 251 -24.81 -36.72 2.11
C GLU A 251 -25.20 -37.87 3.05
N GLY A 252 -25.89 -37.61 4.14
CA GLY A 252 -26.31 -38.75 4.91
C GLY A 252 -27.13 -38.63 6.18
N GLU A 253 -27.34 -37.46 6.79
CA GLU A 253 -28.10 -37.42 8.06
C GLU A 253 -29.06 -36.21 8.14
N GLU A 254 -30.08 -36.21 7.26
CA GLU A 254 -31.11 -35.14 7.20
C GLU A 254 -32.29 -35.35 8.17
N LYS A 255 -32.26 -36.17 9.19
CA LYS A 255 -33.50 -36.46 9.94
C LYS A 255 -33.53 -36.23 11.45
N GLU A 256 -32.47 -35.79 12.10
CA GLU A 256 -32.55 -35.69 13.58
C GLU A 256 -32.24 -34.31 14.19
N ASN A 257 -32.00 -33.26 13.39
CA ASN A 257 -31.60 -31.92 13.88
C ASN A 257 -32.66 -30.81 13.78
N ASP A 258 -33.91 -31.11 13.39
CA ASP A 258 -34.94 -30.10 13.18
C ASP A 258 -35.51 -29.44 14.47
N GLU A 259 -35.27 -30.01 15.63
CA GLU A 259 -35.75 -29.40 16.89
C GLU A 259 -34.77 -28.42 17.55
N LYS A 260 -33.48 -28.44 17.21
CA LYS A 260 -32.48 -27.47 17.71
C LYS A 260 -32.36 -26.20 16.85
N ARG A 261 -32.91 -26.19 15.66
CA ARG A 261 -32.89 -25.06 14.71
C ARG A 261 -33.91 -23.94 14.99
N LYS A 262 -34.71 -24.03 16.03
CA LYS A 262 -35.80 -23.06 16.29
C LYS A 262 -35.40 -21.79 17.03
N GLN A 263 -34.13 -21.52 17.25
CA GLN A 263 -33.69 -20.16 17.62
C GLN A 263 -32.96 -19.55 16.42
N ALA A 264 -33.71 -18.88 15.56
CA ALA A 264 -33.13 -18.12 14.45
C ALA A 264 -32.11 -17.11 14.99
N PRO A 265 -30.83 -17.18 14.58
CA PRO A 265 -29.85 -16.19 15.00
C PRO A 265 -30.27 -14.81 14.46
N ASN A 266 -30.18 -13.78 15.30
CA ASN A 266 -30.43 -12.40 14.92
C ASN A 266 -29.66 -12.05 13.64
N ALA A 267 -30.23 -11.27 12.71
CA ALA A 267 -29.63 -10.88 11.46
C ALA A 267 -28.20 -10.30 11.60
N GLY A 268 -27.86 -9.71 12.75
CA GLY A 268 -26.51 -9.27 13.09
C GLY A 268 -25.51 -10.40 13.38
N SER A 269 -25.96 -11.64 13.67
CA SER A 269 -25.10 -12.81 13.85
C SER A 269 -24.57 -13.32 12.50
N LYS A 270 -25.45 -13.42 11.50
CA LYS A 270 -25.09 -13.92 10.15
C LYS A 270 -24.02 -13.09 9.45
N PHE A 271 -24.07 -11.77 9.61
CA PHE A 271 -23.05 -10.88 9.06
C PHE A 271 -21.65 -11.17 9.64
N LYS A 272 -21.57 -11.55 10.91
CA LYS A 272 -20.29 -11.85 11.58
C LYS A 272 -19.77 -13.24 11.24
N GLU A 273 -20.65 -14.22 11.10
CA GLU A 273 -20.29 -15.58 10.67
C GLU A 273 -19.54 -15.55 9.33
N GLY A 274 -19.88 -14.62 8.45
CA GLY A 274 -19.19 -14.36 7.21
C GLY A 274 -17.71 -14.05 7.37
N PHE A 275 -17.25 -13.51 8.49
CA PHE A 275 -15.83 -13.22 8.69
C PHE A 275 -14.98 -14.49 8.77
N ALA A 276 -15.39 -15.49 9.56
CA ALA A 276 -14.65 -16.75 9.64
C ALA A 276 -14.62 -17.46 8.28
N TYR A 277 -15.75 -17.54 7.61
CA TYR A 277 -15.82 -18.17 6.29
C TYR A 277 -15.04 -17.41 5.21
N THR A 278 -14.81 -16.10 5.37
CA THR A 278 -14.05 -15.28 4.43
C THR A 278 -12.55 -15.32 4.71
N TYR A 279 -12.15 -15.24 5.99
CA TYR A 279 -10.77 -15.01 6.39
C TYR A 279 -10.11 -16.21 7.09
N GLY A 280 -10.88 -17.27 7.38
CA GLY A 280 -10.38 -18.41 8.15
C GLY A 280 -10.14 -18.04 9.62
N HIS A 281 -9.23 -18.80 10.26
CA HIS A 281 -8.75 -18.46 11.61
C HIS A 281 -8.05 -17.11 11.56
N SER A 282 -8.61 -16.10 12.25
CA SER A 282 -8.16 -14.73 12.12
C SER A 282 -8.66 -13.83 13.27
N TYR A 283 -8.15 -12.61 13.30
CA TYR A 283 -8.81 -11.51 14.01
C TYR A 283 -9.34 -10.51 13.01
N VAL A 284 -10.54 -10.00 13.26
CA VAL A 284 -11.16 -8.97 12.44
C VAL A 284 -11.42 -7.72 13.29
N LEU A 285 -10.69 -6.66 12.98
CA LEU A 285 -10.87 -5.34 13.55
C LEU A 285 -11.86 -4.57 12.69
N THR A 286 -13.03 -4.23 13.24
CA THR A 286 -13.97 -3.31 12.59
C THR A 286 -13.74 -1.91 13.12
N ILE A 287 -13.53 -0.95 12.20
CA ILE A 287 -13.29 0.46 12.52
C ILE A 287 -14.43 1.31 11.97
N TYR A 288 -15.02 2.08 12.86
CA TYR A 288 -16.02 3.11 12.58
C TYR A 288 -15.43 4.49 12.94
N SER A 289 -16.05 5.57 12.50
CA SER A 289 -15.54 6.92 12.76
C SER A 289 -15.38 7.26 14.25
N ASN A 290 -16.17 6.63 15.13
CA ASN A 290 -16.20 6.94 16.56
C ASN A 290 -15.81 5.77 17.48
N TYR A 291 -15.66 4.56 16.95
CA TYR A 291 -15.24 3.40 17.75
C TYR A 291 -14.60 2.30 16.89
N ALA A 292 -13.92 1.37 17.55
CA ALA A 292 -13.44 0.13 16.98
C ALA A 292 -13.83 -1.07 17.82
N GLN A 293 -13.99 -2.22 17.19
CA GLN A 293 -14.28 -3.51 17.82
C GLN A 293 -13.41 -4.59 17.21
N ILE A 294 -13.06 -5.60 17.99
CA ILE A 294 -12.26 -6.72 17.51
C ILE A 294 -13.01 -8.04 17.74
N TYR A 295 -12.99 -8.88 16.74
CA TYR A 295 -13.58 -10.21 16.72
C TYR A 295 -12.48 -11.26 16.57
N ARG A 296 -12.59 -12.33 17.33
CA ARG A 296 -11.89 -13.58 17.18
C ARG A 296 -12.73 -14.44 16.23
N CYS A 297 -12.14 -14.89 15.15
CA CYS A 297 -12.79 -15.75 14.16
C CYS A 297 -12.12 -17.12 14.16
N ASP A 298 -12.92 -18.12 14.47
CA ASP A 298 -12.49 -19.50 14.61
C ASP A 298 -13.58 -20.44 14.06
N PHE A 299 -13.36 -21.74 14.14
CA PHE A 299 -14.33 -22.77 13.82
C PHE A 299 -14.49 -23.75 14.97
N THR A 300 -15.69 -24.26 15.17
CA THR A 300 -15.96 -25.37 16.06
C THR A 300 -15.41 -26.66 15.50
N GLU A 301 -15.35 -27.74 16.30
CA GLU A 301 -14.96 -29.07 15.84
C GLU A 301 -15.84 -29.57 14.66
N ASP A 302 -17.10 -29.12 14.59
CA ASP A 302 -18.03 -29.44 13.51
C ASP A 302 -17.87 -28.55 12.26
N GLY A 303 -16.87 -27.66 12.24
CA GLY A 303 -16.62 -26.75 11.10
C GLY A 303 -17.52 -25.54 11.02
N ASN A 304 -18.38 -25.29 12.02
CA ASN A 304 -19.22 -24.09 12.05
C ASN A 304 -18.40 -22.88 12.53
N ALA A 305 -18.73 -21.68 11.99
CA ALA A 305 -18.08 -20.46 12.42
C ALA A 305 -18.30 -20.18 13.92
N ASP A 306 -17.19 -19.95 14.64
CA ASP A 306 -17.16 -19.54 16.04
C ASP A 306 -16.58 -18.13 16.13
N ILE A 307 -17.43 -17.14 16.43
CA ILE A 307 -17.05 -15.73 16.41
C ILE A 307 -17.36 -15.05 17.72
N ASP A 308 -16.30 -14.69 18.41
CA ASP A 308 -16.37 -14.00 19.69
C ASP A 308 -15.85 -12.56 19.61
N ARG A 309 -16.47 -11.65 20.36
CA ARG A 309 -15.87 -10.34 20.62
C ARG A 309 -14.86 -10.46 21.76
N LEU A 310 -13.62 -10.00 21.51
CA LEU A 310 -12.59 -9.98 22.57
C LEU A 310 -12.90 -9.05 23.73
N SER A 311 -13.84 -8.11 23.56
CA SER A 311 -14.28 -7.19 24.61
C SER A 311 -15.73 -6.81 24.44
N ASN A 312 -16.45 -6.73 25.54
CA ASN A 312 -17.84 -6.24 25.56
C ASN A 312 -17.93 -4.72 25.33
N SER A 313 -16.86 -3.98 25.57
CA SER A 313 -16.78 -2.54 25.29
C SER A 313 -16.08 -2.28 23.96
N SER A 314 -16.55 -1.27 23.23
CA SER A 314 -15.87 -0.76 22.04
C SER A 314 -14.73 0.17 22.46
N ALA A 315 -13.65 0.18 21.67
CA ALA A 315 -12.58 1.15 21.82
C ALA A 315 -13.02 2.50 21.22
N ASN A 316 -12.89 3.58 21.98
CA ASN A 316 -13.29 4.90 21.51
C ASN A 316 -12.29 5.45 20.48
N LEU A 317 -12.81 5.89 19.35
CA LEU A 317 -12.08 6.64 18.34
C LEU A 317 -12.72 8.03 18.18
N ARG A 318 -11.96 8.98 17.65
CA ARG A 318 -12.47 10.31 17.27
C ARG A 318 -11.86 10.63 15.92
N LEU A 319 -12.55 10.19 14.87
CA LEU A 319 -12.16 10.44 13.48
C LEU A 319 -13.24 11.32 12.85
N ASP A 320 -12.83 12.14 11.89
CA ASP A 320 -13.77 12.95 11.11
C ASP A 320 -14.67 12.07 10.22
N GLU A 321 -15.81 12.60 9.75
CA GLU A 321 -16.71 11.86 8.86
C GLU A 321 -16.01 11.50 7.53
N ALA A 322 -15.23 12.42 6.99
CA ALA A 322 -14.33 12.16 5.86
C ALA A 322 -12.93 12.58 6.25
N GLY A 323 -11.95 11.73 6.00
CA GLY A 323 -10.61 12.01 6.46
C GLY A 323 -9.57 10.97 6.07
N GLN A 324 -8.44 11.11 6.73
CA GLN A 324 -7.30 10.19 6.61
C GLN A 324 -6.71 9.95 7.99
N ALA A 325 -6.32 8.71 8.28
CA ALA A 325 -5.59 8.36 9.49
C ALA A 325 -4.59 7.23 9.23
N GLU A 326 -3.48 7.27 9.94
CA GLU A 326 -2.55 6.15 10.07
C GLU A 326 -3.02 5.26 11.21
N PHE A 327 -3.12 3.96 10.94
CA PHE A 327 -3.43 2.94 11.93
C PHE A 327 -2.23 2.02 12.11
N GLU A 328 -2.02 1.57 13.36
CA GLU A 328 -1.01 0.58 13.68
C GLU A 328 -1.64 -0.49 14.59
N ILE A 329 -1.51 -1.75 14.20
CA ILE A 329 -1.90 -2.92 15.00
C ILE A 329 -0.62 -3.60 15.44
N ARG A 330 -0.47 -3.82 16.76
CA ARG A 330 0.63 -4.61 17.33
C ARG A 330 0.09 -5.92 17.86
N CYS A 331 0.68 -7.00 17.42
CA CYS A 331 0.27 -8.36 17.77
C CYS A 331 1.41 -9.08 18.49
N ASP A 332 1.09 -9.71 19.63
CA ASP A 332 1.96 -10.65 20.32
C ASP A 332 1.21 -11.98 20.51
N ARG A 333 1.44 -12.94 19.60
CA ARG A 333 0.79 -14.26 19.64
C ARG A 333 1.12 -15.00 20.95
N PRO A 334 2.39 -15.09 21.39
CA PRO A 334 2.73 -15.73 22.65
C PRO A 334 2.04 -15.15 23.88
N ALA A 335 1.85 -13.82 23.89
CA ALA A 335 1.17 -13.13 24.98
C ALA A 335 -0.36 -13.07 24.80
N GLY A 336 -0.88 -13.44 23.63
CA GLY A 336 -2.30 -13.34 23.30
C GLY A 336 -2.80 -11.90 23.24
N THR A 337 -1.93 -10.92 22.95
CA THR A 337 -2.32 -9.51 23.00
C THR A 337 -2.33 -8.84 21.64
N ILE A 338 -3.29 -7.92 21.46
CA ILE A 338 -3.47 -7.10 20.27
C ILE A 338 -3.70 -5.68 20.73
N ALA A 339 -2.90 -4.72 20.21
CA ALA A 339 -3.05 -3.31 20.53
C ALA A 339 -3.28 -2.49 19.25
N LEU A 340 -4.15 -1.48 19.35
CA LEU A 340 -4.49 -0.55 18.28
C LEU A 340 -3.97 0.85 18.61
N PHE A 341 -3.38 1.49 17.61
CA PHE A 341 -3.00 2.90 17.61
C PHE A 341 -3.63 3.59 16.41
N ALA A 342 -4.01 4.84 16.56
CA ALA A 342 -4.47 5.72 15.49
C ALA A 342 -3.70 7.04 15.53
N ASN A 343 -3.10 7.43 14.42
CA ASN A 343 -2.22 8.60 14.32
C ASN A 343 -1.15 8.61 15.43
N GLY A 344 -0.56 7.43 15.69
CA GLY A 344 0.44 7.19 16.72
C GLY A 344 -0.04 7.26 18.17
N ARG A 345 -1.32 7.50 18.42
CA ARG A 345 -1.91 7.49 19.76
C ARG A 345 -2.48 6.13 20.09
N PHE A 346 -2.20 5.65 21.29
CA PHE A 346 -2.79 4.42 21.81
C PHE A 346 -4.32 4.56 21.89
N VAL A 347 -5.04 3.57 21.35
CA VAL A 347 -6.51 3.50 21.35
C VAL A 347 -6.99 2.45 22.33
N SER A 348 -6.53 1.20 22.20
CA SER A 348 -6.96 0.09 23.05
C SER A 348 -6.00 -1.09 22.94
N GLN A 349 -6.07 -1.97 23.95
CA GLN A 349 -5.44 -3.28 23.93
C GLN A 349 -6.45 -4.34 24.32
N TRP A 350 -6.43 -5.45 23.62
CA TRP A 350 -7.24 -6.64 23.90
C TRP A 350 -6.34 -7.81 24.20
N THR A 351 -6.86 -8.73 24.99
CA THR A 351 -6.18 -9.99 25.31
C THR A 351 -7.11 -11.14 25.00
N ASP A 352 -6.67 -12.06 24.16
CA ASP A 352 -7.37 -13.31 23.94
C ASP A 352 -7.01 -14.30 25.04
N ARG A 353 -7.97 -14.57 25.90
CA ARG A 353 -7.78 -15.49 27.04
C ARG A 353 -8.01 -16.95 26.68
N GLN A 354 -8.61 -17.21 25.52
CA GLN A 354 -8.88 -18.57 25.03
C GLN A 354 -7.69 -19.13 24.25
N GLY A 355 -6.72 -18.29 23.93
CA GLY A 355 -5.56 -18.60 23.10
C GLY A 355 -5.62 -17.90 21.75
N TYR A 356 -4.47 -17.45 21.28
CA TYR A 356 -4.37 -16.70 20.03
C TYR A 356 -4.73 -17.58 18.82
N VAL A 357 -5.84 -17.24 18.12
CA VAL A 357 -6.39 -18.06 17.04
C VAL A 357 -5.74 -17.77 15.68
N GLY A 358 -5.39 -16.53 15.41
CA GLY A 358 -4.83 -16.11 14.13
C GLY A 358 -3.45 -16.74 13.87
N SER A 359 -3.41 -17.83 13.11
CA SER A 359 -2.17 -18.56 12.80
C SER A 359 -1.59 -18.24 11.42
N GLY A 360 -2.34 -17.54 10.57
CA GLY A 360 -1.92 -17.14 9.23
C GLY A 360 -1.08 -15.86 9.20
N SER A 361 -0.80 -15.40 7.99
CA SER A 361 0.00 -14.20 7.72
C SER A 361 -0.71 -13.18 6.81
N HIS A 362 -1.94 -13.48 6.38
CA HIS A 362 -2.68 -12.59 5.49
C HIS A 362 -3.23 -11.38 6.25
N LEU A 363 -3.19 -10.25 5.54
CA LEU A 363 -3.85 -9.00 5.89
C LEU A 363 -4.91 -8.72 4.83
N ALA A 364 -6.15 -8.47 5.27
CA ALA A 364 -7.24 -8.19 4.36
C ALA A 364 -8.03 -6.96 4.79
N PHE A 365 -8.61 -6.27 3.81
CA PHE A 365 -9.44 -5.09 4.01
C PHE A 365 -10.76 -5.24 3.27
N ALA A 366 -11.84 -4.78 3.89
CA ALA A 366 -13.15 -4.72 3.25
C ALA A 366 -13.89 -3.46 3.68
N SER A 367 -14.55 -2.79 2.73
CA SER A 367 -15.57 -1.81 3.06
C SER A 367 -16.82 -2.53 3.52
N GLN A 368 -17.39 -2.10 4.66
CA GLN A 368 -18.61 -2.71 5.22
C GLN A 368 -19.89 -2.03 4.73
N ASN A 369 -19.75 -1.00 3.90
CA ASN A 369 -20.85 -0.23 3.35
C ASN A 369 -20.58 0.07 1.88
N SER A 370 -21.53 -0.22 1.01
CA SER A 370 -21.42 0.04 -0.43
C SER A 370 -21.25 1.53 -0.78
N SER A 371 -21.73 2.42 0.08
CA SER A 371 -21.56 3.87 -0.10
C SER A 371 -20.26 4.42 0.50
N ALA A 372 -19.53 3.62 1.29
CA ALA A 372 -18.28 4.04 1.90
C ALA A 372 -17.12 3.78 0.93
N ARG A 373 -16.51 4.85 0.47
CA ARG A 373 -15.27 4.78 -0.34
C ARG A 373 -14.07 4.70 0.59
N LEU A 374 -13.21 3.73 0.38
CA LEU A 374 -12.02 3.47 1.18
C LEU A 374 -10.78 3.49 0.30
N ARG A 375 -9.73 4.18 0.76
CA ARG A 375 -8.40 4.14 0.15
C ARG A 375 -7.41 3.53 1.13
N ILE A 376 -6.60 2.58 0.66
CA ILE A 376 -5.57 1.89 1.45
C ILE A 376 -4.21 2.18 0.84
N SER A 377 -3.27 2.67 1.65
CA SER A 377 -1.89 2.93 1.22
C SER A 377 -0.89 2.73 2.36
N ASP A 378 0.39 2.77 2.02
CA ASP A 378 1.51 2.80 2.96
C ASP A 378 1.47 1.65 3.97
N VAL A 379 1.11 0.46 3.49
CA VAL A 379 1.08 -0.74 4.31
C VAL A 379 2.50 -1.19 4.59
N LEU A 380 2.82 -1.34 5.86
CA LEU A 380 4.12 -1.79 6.35
C LEU A 380 3.91 -2.83 7.45
N VAL A 381 4.44 -4.01 7.26
CA VAL A 381 4.47 -5.07 8.28
C VAL A 381 5.89 -5.38 8.67
N THR A 382 6.16 -5.30 9.96
CA THR A 382 7.50 -5.52 10.52
C THR A 382 7.44 -6.46 11.72
N GLY A 383 8.55 -7.08 12.04
CA GLY A 383 8.71 -7.72 13.35
C GLY A 383 8.59 -6.69 14.48
N TRP A 384 8.20 -7.18 15.65
CA TRP A 384 8.04 -6.36 16.85
C TRP A 384 8.65 -7.05 18.08
N ASN A 385 9.24 -6.27 18.98
CA ASN A 385 9.90 -6.80 20.18
C ASN A 385 8.94 -7.11 21.35
N GLY A 386 7.65 -6.84 21.20
CA GLY A 386 6.63 -7.04 22.24
C GLY A 386 6.49 -5.86 23.22
N MET A 387 7.26 -4.79 23.05
CA MET A 387 7.24 -3.65 23.97
C MET A 387 6.29 -2.54 23.50
N MET A 388 5.46 -2.05 24.43
CA MET A 388 4.52 -0.97 24.18
C MET A 388 5.23 0.38 24.35
N ASP A 389 5.88 0.84 23.30
CA ASP A 389 6.61 2.09 23.32
C ASP A 389 5.88 3.23 22.61
N SER A 390 6.00 4.45 23.14
CA SER A 390 5.50 5.68 22.55
C SER A 390 6.65 6.64 22.27
N ALA A 391 7.37 6.40 21.17
CA ALA A 391 8.49 7.26 20.77
C ALA A 391 8.07 8.68 20.34
N GLN A 392 6.79 8.94 20.16
CA GLN A 392 6.30 10.20 19.58
C GLN A 392 6.37 11.42 20.50
N SER A 393 6.62 11.27 21.80
CA SER A 393 6.71 12.39 22.74
C SER A 393 8.15 12.86 23.00
N MET A 394 9.07 12.63 22.08
CA MET A 394 10.51 12.73 22.35
C MET A 394 11.20 13.92 21.68
N GLU A 395 10.46 14.83 21.08
CA GLU A 395 11.07 16.04 20.54
C GLU A 395 11.52 16.96 21.68
N THR A 396 12.77 17.37 21.64
CA THR A 396 13.34 18.34 22.59
C THR A 396 13.89 19.53 21.82
N GLU A 397 13.87 20.71 22.48
CA GLU A 397 14.41 21.94 21.87
C GLU A 397 15.93 21.96 21.84
N ASP A 398 16.58 21.35 22.84
CA ASP A 398 18.00 21.54 23.15
C ASP A 398 18.87 20.28 23.07
N ARG A 399 18.28 19.10 22.86
CA ARG A 399 18.99 17.82 22.83
C ARG A 399 18.50 16.91 21.74
N ASP A 400 19.42 16.17 21.16
CA ASP A 400 19.08 15.08 20.26
C ASP A 400 18.58 13.88 21.08
N VAL A 401 17.58 13.18 20.57
CA VAL A 401 17.01 11.99 21.20
C VAL A 401 17.24 10.77 20.32
N VAL A 402 17.79 9.73 20.92
CA VAL A 402 18.10 8.46 20.27
C VAL A 402 17.17 7.39 20.79
N LEU A 403 16.52 6.67 19.89
CA LEU A 403 15.73 5.48 20.15
C LEU A 403 16.42 4.26 19.55
N LEU A 404 16.63 3.22 20.37
CA LEU A 404 17.22 1.97 19.91
C LEU A 404 16.20 1.05 19.24
N THR A 405 16.70 0.12 18.44
CA THR A 405 15.87 -0.86 17.70
C THR A 405 15.09 -1.80 18.61
N ASN A 406 15.47 -1.92 19.89
CA ASN A 406 14.68 -2.65 20.87
C ASN A 406 13.34 -1.96 21.21
N GLY A 407 13.15 -0.70 20.76
CA GLY A 407 11.92 0.07 20.88
C GLY A 407 11.65 0.63 22.27
N THR A 408 12.52 0.39 23.25
CA THR A 408 12.35 0.84 24.65
C THR A 408 13.47 1.72 25.13
N ASP A 409 14.71 1.35 24.80
CA ASP A 409 15.84 2.08 25.28
C ASP A 409 16.02 3.37 24.49
N ARG A 410 16.03 4.45 25.22
CA ARG A 410 16.20 5.79 24.70
C ARG A 410 17.12 6.59 25.59
N PHE A 411 17.84 7.47 24.99
CA PHE A 411 18.65 8.44 25.71
C PHE A 411 18.75 9.75 24.94
N SER A 412 19.10 10.82 25.63
CA SER A 412 19.32 12.14 25.04
C SER A 412 20.78 12.54 25.17
N GLY A 413 21.27 13.24 24.14
CA GLY A 413 22.63 13.73 24.10
C GLY A 413 22.84 14.62 22.89
N LYS A 414 24.09 14.95 22.61
CA LYS A 414 24.47 15.64 21.39
C LYS A 414 25.08 14.65 20.44
N LEU A 415 24.47 14.48 19.28
CA LEU A 415 25.00 13.68 18.20
C LEU A 415 26.23 14.36 17.61
N GLU A 416 27.39 13.74 17.69
CA GLU A 416 28.66 14.32 17.24
C GLU A 416 29.04 13.86 15.83
N SER A 417 29.02 12.55 15.58
CA SER A 417 29.46 12.00 14.28
C SER A 417 28.89 10.61 13.98
N LEU A 418 28.97 10.23 12.71
CA LEU A 418 28.85 8.85 12.23
C LEU A 418 30.13 8.49 11.48
N GLN A 419 30.85 7.50 11.94
CA GLN A 419 32.08 6.98 11.35
C GLN A 419 32.13 5.45 11.49
N ASP A 420 32.56 4.75 10.46
CA ASP A 420 32.68 3.30 10.45
C ASP A 420 31.40 2.56 10.91
N GLY A 421 30.22 3.10 10.55
CA GLY A 421 28.93 2.52 10.91
C GLY A 421 28.53 2.73 12.39
N GLN A 422 29.24 3.56 13.15
CA GLN A 422 28.93 3.87 14.55
C GLN A 422 28.64 5.36 14.74
N PHE A 423 27.56 5.65 15.45
CA PHE A 423 27.24 6.99 15.91
C PHE A 423 27.96 7.30 17.23
N LEU A 424 28.62 8.43 17.27
CA LEU A 424 29.17 9.00 18.49
C LEU A 424 28.20 10.01 19.08
N ILE A 425 27.71 9.74 20.29
CA ILE A 425 26.71 10.55 20.97
C ILE A 425 27.27 10.94 22.32
N LYS A 426 27.33 12.25 22.58
CA LYS A 426 27.81 12.81 23.84
C LYS A 426 26.63 13.03 24.77
N GLY A 427 26.47 12.12 25.71
CA GLY A 427 25.52 12.25 26.80
C GLY A 427 26.01 13.18 27.92
N THR A 428 25.19 13.40 28.93
CA THR A 428 25.54 14.25 30.10
C THR A 428 26.70 13.67 30.92
N TYR A 429 26.82 12.34 30.97
CA TYR A 429 27.76 11.63 31.83
C TYR A 429 28.84 10.85 31.08
N ALA A 430 28.60 10.50 29.84
CA ALA A 430 29.51 9.67 29.05
C ALA A 430 29.33 9.92 27.54
N GLU A 431 30.39 9.62 26.81
CA GLU A 431 30.32 9.44 25.34
C GLU A 431 29.94 8.00 25.04
N MET A 432 28.98 7.83 24.11
CA MET A 432 28.48 6.53 23.70
C MET A 432 28.75 6.32 22.22
N LYS A 433 29.27 5.14 21.87
CA LYS A 433 29.39 4.68 20.49
C LYS A 433 28.32 3.62 20.27
N VAL A 434 27.39 3.88 19.37
CA VAL A 434 26.26 3.01 19.10
C VAL A 434 26.28 2.61 17.63
N PRO A 435 26.26 1.31 17.30
CA PRO A 435 26.13 0.85 15.93
C PRO A 435 24.86 1.38 15.27
N ALA A 436 24.95 1.76 14.00
CA ALA A 436 23.83 2.36 13.28
C ALA A 436 22.63 1.40 13.15
N ASP A 437 22.88 0.10 13.06
CA ASP A 437 21.85 -0.94 13.00
C ASP A 437 21.12 -1.20 14.32
N GLU A 438 21.69 -0.75 15.45
CA GLU A 438 21.05 -0.76 16.76
C GLU A 438 20.18 0.47 17.01
N ILE A 439 20.23 1.49 16.13
CA ILE A 439 19.46 2.72 16.27
C ILE A 439 18.25 2.70 15.33
N GLN A 440 17.06 2.79 15.91
CA GLN A 440 15.83 2.93 15.16
C GLN A 440 15.73 4.32 14.53
N GLU A 441 15.89 5.36 15.35
CA GLU A 441 15.85 6.74 14.91
C GLU A 441 16.62 7.67 15.86
N ILE A 442 17.10 8.77 15.30
CA ILE A 442 17.64 9.91 16.03
C ILE A 442 16.86 11.15 15.61
N ARG A 443 16.27 11.84 16.57
CA ARG A 443 15.61 13.13 16.36
C ARG A 443 16.54 14.24 16.82
N LEU A 444 16.84 15.15 15.90
CA LEU A 444 17.71 16.26 16.19
C LEU A 444 16.94 17.38 16.90
N ALA A 445 17.64 18.11 17.76
CA ALA A 445 17.08 19.24 18.49
C ALA A 445 16.49 20.29 17.53
N SER A 446 15.29 20.77 17.81
CA SER A 446 14.58 21.73 16.93
C SER A 446 15.26 23.09 16.84
N SER A 447 16.01 23.51 17.89
CA SER A 447 16.80 24.75 17.89
C SER A 447 17.90 24.79 16.81
N ASN A 448 18.28 23.64 16.27
CA ASN A 448 19.30 23.53 15.22
C ASN A 448 18.73 23.49 13.80
N GLN A 449 17.41 23.62 13.66
CA GLN A 449 16.75 23.51 12.35
C GLN A 449 16.56 24.87 11.71
N THR A 450 16.75 24.93 10.40
CA THR A 450 16.54 26.14 9.59
C THR A 450 15.06 26.28 9.24
N GLU A 451 14.50 27.49 9.40
CA GLU A 451 13.16 27.82 8.93
C GLU A 451 13.09 27.85 7.39
N GLU A 452 11.89 27.64 6.84
CA GLU A 452 11.68 27.68 5.39
C GLU A 452 11.95 29.10 4.83
N ASP A 453 12.80 29.19 3.80
CA ASP A 453 13.12 30.44 3.12
C ASP A 453 11.91 30.97 2.34
N GLU A 454 11.48 32.20 2.59
CA GLU A 454 10.36 32.86 1.88
C GLU A 454 10.58 32.89 0.35
N GLU A 455 11.82 33.09 -0.10
CA GLU A 455 12.15 33.07 -1.54
C GLU A 455 11.90 31.68 -2.12
N TRP A 456 12.26 30.63 -1.38
CA TRP A 456 11.99 29.24 -1.75
C TRP A 456 10.49 28.95 -1.84
N ALA A 457 9.72 29.41 -0.85
CA ALA A 457 8.27 29.24 -0.80
C ALA A 457 7.56 29.86 -2.01
N SER A 458 8.09 30.94 -2.56
CA SER A 458 7.52 31.66 -3.73
C SER A 458 7.82 31.01 -5.07
N ARG A 459 8.76 30.09 -5.17
CA ARG A 459 9.15 29.43 -6.43
C ARG A 459 8.13 28.40 -6.87
N GLN A 460 8.06 28.17 -8.18
CA GLN A 460 7.32 27.01 -8.70
C GLN A 460 8.02 25.75 -8.21
N ARG A 461 7.28 24.93 -7.46
CA ARG A 461 7.77 23.69 -6.87
C ARG A 461 6.99 22.49 -7.39
N LEU A 462 7.63 21.35 -7.44
CA LEU A 462 7.01 20.04 -7.59
C LEU A 462 7.46 19.12 -6.47
N ARG A 463 6.62 18.16 -6.13
CA ARG A 463 6.92 17.09 -5.17
C ARG A 463 7.02 15.77 -5.90
N LEU A 464 8.12 15.07 -5.70
CA LEU A 464 8.35 13.74 -6.24
C LEU A 464 8.18 12.71 -5.13
N LEU A 465 7.31 11.73 -5.34
CA LEU A 465 7.16 10.59 -4.44
C LEU A 465 7.96 9.42 -5.00
N LEU A 466 8.99 9.03 -4.26
CA LEU A 466 9.90 7.95 -4.57
C LEU A 466 9.48 6.70 -3.80
N LYS A 467 9.23 5.59 -4.49
CA LYS A 467 8.70 4.39 -3.85
C LYS A 467 9.83 3.53 -3.23
N PRO A 468 9.63 3.02 -2.01
CA PRO A 468 8.38 3.02 -1.23
C PRO A 468 8.15 4.24 -0.32
N HIS A 469 9.16 4.96 0.13
CA HIS A 469 9.00 5.90 1.25
C HIS A 469 9.75 7.23 1.09
N GLY A 470 10.27 7.50 -0.11
CA GLY A 470 10.96 8.76 -0.40
C GLY A 470 10.00 9.87 -0.82
N ARG A 471 10.33 11.09 -0.43
CA ARG A 471 9.62 12.30 -0.83
C ARG A 471 10.63 13.43 -0.99
N LEU A 472 10.56 14.14 -2.10
CA LEU A 472 11.46 15.25 -2.37
C LEU A 472 10.73 16.39 -3.10
N THR A 473 10.80 17.58 -2.52
CA THR A 473 10.20 18.80 -3.07
C THR A 473 11.29 19.65 -3.72
N LEU A 474 11.16 20.01 -4.99
CA LEU A 474 12.16 20.79 -5.71
C LEU A 474 11.54 21.81 -6.67
N SER A 475 12.34 22.83 -6.99
CA SER A 475 12.09 23.70 -8.12
C SER A 475 12.68 23.04 -9.38
N PRO A 476 11.83 22.63 -10.35
CA PRO A 476 12.31 21.92 -11.53
C PRO A 476 13.08 22.84 -12.46
N ILE A 477 14.18 22.33 -13.02
CA ILE A 477 14.95 23.00 -14.06
C ILE A 477 14.63 22.36 -15.41
N LYS A 478 14.79 21.04 -15.51
CA LYS A 478 14.53 20.28 -16.73
C LYS A 478 14.33 18.79 -16.41
N ALA A 479 13.42 18.16 -17.13
CA ALA A 479 13.28 16.70 -17.08
C ALA A 479 13.16 16.08 -18.47
N ASN A 480 13.52 14.81 -18.56
CA ASN A 480 13.17 13.92 -19.66
C ASN A 480 12.45 12.69 -19.06
N ALA A 481 12.15 11.67 -19.86
CA ALA A 481 11.42 10.48 -19.41
C ALA A 481 12.09 9.72 -18.24
N ASP A 482 13.42 9.84 -18.08
CA ASP A 482 14.18 9.05 -17.09
C ASP A 482 14.84 9.90 -15.99
N THR A 483 15.01 11.20 -16.20
CA THR A 483 15.76 12.05 -15.28
C THR A 483 15.08 13.39 -15.06
N LEU A 484 15.17 13.90 -13.82
CA LEU A 484 14.76 15.24 -13.44
C LEU A 484 15.94 15.98 -12.80
N ARG A 485 16.28 17.13 -13.34
CA ARG A 485 17.21 18.09 -12.74
C ARG A 485 16.40 19.18 -12.07
N GLY A 486 16.67 19.44 -10.80
CA GLY A 486 15.99 20.46 -10.02
C GLY A 486 16.89 21.07 -8.95
N ARG A 487 16.38 22.08 -8.27
CA ARG A 487 17.08 22.75 -7.16
C ARG A 487 16.29 22.55 -5.88
N HIS A 488 17.02 22.22 -4.82
CA HIS A 488 16.49 22.06 -3.46
C HIS A 488 17.30 22.94 -2.50
N PRO A 489 16.69 23.56 -1.45
CA PRO A 489 17.41 24.42 -0.52
C PRO A 489 18.61 23.75 0.14
N ALA A 490 18.40 22.56 0.70
CA ALA A 490 19.42 21.82 1.43
C ALA A 490 20.40 21.06 0.52
N LEU A 491 19.97 20.62 -0.70
CA LEU A 491 20.76 19.74 -1.58
C LEU A 491 21.39 20.49 -2.73
N GLY A 492 21.06 21.76 -2.92
CA GLY A 492 21.48 22.51 -4.09
C GLY A 492 20.84 21.99 -5.38
N GLU A 493 21.63 21.95 -6.44
CA GLU A 493 21.18 21.41 -7.72
C GLU A 493 21.43 19.89 -7.76
N ILE A 494 20.35 19.13 -8.04
CA ILE A 494 20.35 17.67 -7.97
C ILE A 494 19.75 17.05 -9.24
N ASN A 495 20.30 15.91 -9.65
CA ASN A 495 19.76 15.09 -10.74
C ASN A 495 19.15 13.81 -10.17
N LEU A 496 17.87 13.58 -10.46
CA LEU A 496 17.09 12.48 -9.95
C LEU A 496 16.74 11.49 -11.05
N ASN A 497 16.84 10.19 -10.74
CA ASN A 497 16.39 9.13 -11.63
C ASN A 497 14.89 8.87 -11.40
N LEU A 498 14.05 9.23 -12.39
CA LEU A 498 12.60 9.10 -12.35
C LEU A 498 12.09 7.65 -12.36
N ARG A 499 12.95 6.67 -12.57
CA ARG A 499 12.54 5.25 -12.48
C ARG A 499 12.10 4.84 -11.07
N TYR A 500 12.52 5.59 -10.05
CA TYR A 500 12.10 5.38 -8.66
C TYR A 500 10.86 6.19 -8.27
N ALA A 501 10.37 7.06 -9.17
CA ALA A 501 9.21 7.88 -8.94
C ALA A 501 7.91 7.15 -9.34
N GLY A 502 6.93 7.15 -8.45
CA GLY A 502 5.57 6.73 -8.76
C GLY A 502 4.65 7.91 -9.06
N LEU A 503 4.95 9.09 -8.48
CA LEU A 503 4.10 10.27 -8.58
C LEU A 503 4.93 11.55 -8.62
N MET A 504 4.49 12.52 -9.43
CA MET A 504 5.00 13.88 -9.47
C MET A 504 3.83 14.85 -9.28
N GLU A 505 3.83 15.60 -8.18
CA GLU A 505 2.78 16.54 -7.82
C GLU A 505 3.23 17.98 -8.12
N PHE A 506 2.40 18.75 -8.83
CA PHE A 506 2.62 20.17 -9.14
C PHE A 506 1.81 21.10 -8.24
N SER A 507 0.85 20.55 -7.52
CA SER A 507 0.03 21.23 -6.55
C SER A 507 -0.07 20.38 -5.31
N PHE A 508 0.60 20.78 -4.25
CA PHE A 508 0.57 20.10 -2.95
C PHE A 508 -0.04 21.04 -1.90
N GLY A 509 -0.69 20.46 -0.92
CA GLY A 509 -1.49 21.17 0.08
C GLY A 509 -3.01 20.98 -0.09
N SER A 510 -3.48 20.40 -1.19
CA SER A 510 -4.85 19.93 -1.29
C SER A 510 -5.00 18.61 -0.52
N SER A 511 -6.11 18.45 0.18
CA SER A 511 -6.44 17.18 0.84
C SER A 511 -6.50 16.04 -0.20
N ILE A 512 -6.13 14.83 0.20
CA ILE A 512 -6.34 13.64 -0.63
C ILE A 512 -7.81 13.46 -0.98
N LEU A 513 -8.71 13.98 -0.15
CA LEU A 513 -10.15 13.96 -0.36
C LEU A 513 -10.60 14.87 -1.51
N ASP A 514 -9.86 15.95 -1.77
CA ASP A 514 -10.13 16.87 -2.90
C ASP A 514 -9.78 16.22 -4.24
N SER A 515 -8.99 15.15 -4.22
CA SER A 515 -8.55 14.45 -5.43
C SER A 515 -9.17 13.07 -5.58
N TRP A 516 -10.05 12.68 -4.68
CA TRP A 516 -10.58 11.31 -4.62
C TRP A 516 -11.30 10.88 -5.90
N ASP A 517 -12.16 11.75 -6.45
CA ASP A 517 -12.90 11.46 -7.69
C ASP A 517 -12.00 11.49 -8.94
N ASP A 518 -10.79 12.02 -8.81
CA ASP A 518 -9.84 12.13 -9.91
C ASP A 518 -8.97 10.86 -10.05
N ASP A 519 -9.07 9.91 -9.11
CA ASP A 519 -8.22 8.72 -9.05
C ASP A 519 -8.85 7.47 -9.70
N TYR A 520 -10.12 7.59 -10.18
CA TYR A 520 -10.85 6.50 -10.83
C TYR A 520 -10.94 6.70 -12.34
#